data_26119344ef22df922baf80b14b4b1ae0
#
_entry.id   26119344ef22df922baf80b14b4b1ae0
#
_cell.length_a   1.000
_cell.length_b   1.000
_cell.length_c   1.000
_cell.angle_alpha   90.00
_cell.angle_beta   90.00
_cell.angle_gamma   90.00
#
_symmetry.space_group_name_H-M   'P 1'
#
loop_
_entity.id
_entity.type
_entity.pdbx_description
1 polymer ?
#
loop_
_entity_poly.entity_id
_entity_poly.type
_entity_poly.pdbx_seq_one_letter_code
_entity_poly.pdbx_strand_id
1 'polypeptide(L)'
;MQLKPKKLLLNTKQPFGLWFLLLTSLFYSMGTAAITVHFSGFIHSIADSTQEGLTPDILAINFNLVTNLFLYSAAGLIGGILGYMIGHRRSVIIGMLYSFVALILLSLNNLSLIGFSAYVIGVGLVIPNLFTTLSFLYTQDDPRRHAGFTLMYMATVLGAALSLSIGGSLQHLSYQNWFIIMAVVTLFAVLIFLAGGIYLNRNIGLIDGVEAKYTPSTYSVIFILIVLSSLTDFLLHYQRVLQAIIIALTLIAIAIMLIYAYLEKDETQRKRNRLLLILLALSVFFWLADKSIITIFLNYLTLFNRDYGFFNAKSLSADFFFEANIALVLIIGFVSAVLWNRNKHTQHMKRLIRLFSLATLFMALASGLLFFSFFSQSLNHFAMTGNYLLLITLMLNSVAKVLLLPLYYAMVGKFSPRKYESIVMGFFFIITAGIGVFVYSLNQNILNSQILTNTYQSLSYLYGTLFIAGLLCALVAYLLSKFMHYHKKNV
;
A
#
# COMPACT_ATOMS: atom_id res chain seq x y z
N MET A 1 -27.12 -30.21 27.74
CA MET A 1 -27.78 -28.90 27.82
C MET A 1 -27.25 -28.08 26.64
N GLN A 2 -27.96 -28.11 25.49
CA GLN A 2 -27.56 -27.39 24.29
C GLN A 2 -27.85 -25.90 24.49
N LEU A 3 -26.82 -25.09 24.64
CA LEU A 3 -26.93 -23.63 24.62
C LEU A 3 -27.35 -23.20 23.22
N LYS A 4 -28.61 -22.80 23.05
CA LYS A 4 -29.11 -22.13 21.85
C LYS A 4 -28.18 -20.94 21.55
N PRO A 5 -27.70 -20.79 20.31
CA PRO A 5 -26.89 -19.62 19.97
C PRO A 5 -27.73 -18.37 20.18
N LYS A 6 -27.34 -17.53 21.17
CA LYS A 6 -27.91 -16.19 21.34
C LYS A 6 -27.89 -15.52 19.94
N LYS A 7 -29.08 -15.18 19.43
CA LYS A 7 -29.21 -14.26 18.28
C LYS A 7 -28.38 -13.03 18.62
N LEU A 8 -27.17 -12.96 18.09
CA LEU A 8 -26.39 -11.73 18.09
C LEU A 8 -27.27 -10.68 17.40
N LEU A 9 -27.88 -9.80 18.19
CA LEU A 9 -28.50 -8.58 17.70
C LEU A 9 -27.45 -7.88 16.86
N LEU A 10 -27.62 -7.91 15.55
CA LEU A 10 -26.69 -7.36 14.57
C LEU A 10 -26.55 -5.86 14.80
N ASN A 11 -25.60 -5.52 15.65
CA ASN A 11 -25.25 -4.14 15.94
C ASN A 11 -24.62 -3.56 14.65
N THR A 12 -25.32 -2.65 13.99
CA THR A 12 -24.83 -1.98 12.75
C THR A 12 -23.76 -0.94 13.06
N LYS A 13 -23.59 -0.57 14.32
CA LYS A 13 -22.58 0.41 14.76
C LYS A 13 -21.18 -0.20 14.74
N GLN A 14 -20.24 0.52 14.20
CA GLN A 14 -18.81 0.16 14.20
C GLN A 14 -18.25 0.15 15.64
N PRO A 15 -17.20 -0.67 15.93
CA PRO A 15 -16.51 -0.64 17.22
C PRO A 15 -15.97 0.76 17.51
N PHE A 16 -16.11 1.23 18.75
CA PHE A 16 -15.66 2.59 19.12
C PHE A 16 -14.14 2.78 18.93
N GLY A 17 -13.34 1.74 19.18
CA GLY A 17 -11.89 1.75 18.91
C GLY A 17 -11.52 2.05 17.47
N LEU A 18 -12.41 1.80 16.50
CA LEU A 18 -12.18 2.14 15.10
C LEU A 18 -11.91 3.64 14.92
N TRP A 19 -12.67 4.51 15.58
CA TRP A 19 -12.52 5.96 15.41
C TRP A 19 -11.15 6.45 15.82
N PHE A 20 -10.55 5.90 16.87
CA PHE A 20 -9.18 6.23 17.24
C PHE A 20 -8.18 5.75 16.20
N LEU A 21 -8.38 4.55 15.61
CA LEU A 21 -7.53 4.06 14.55
C LEU A 21 -7.65 4.91 13.28
N LEU A 22 -8.86 5.36 12.92
CA LEU A 22 -9.07 6.23 11.75
C LEU A 22 -8.35 7.56 11.93
N LEU A 23 -8.51 8.20 13.08
CA LEU A 23 -7.83 9.47 13.37
C LEU A 23 -6.30 9.28 13.42
N THR A 24 -5.82 8.22 14.08
CA THR A 24 -4.38 7.89 14.09
C THR A 24 -3.86 7.71 12.67
N SER A 25 -4.56 6.93 11.84
CA SER A 25 -4.18 6.70 10.46
C SER A 25 -4.16 7.97 9.63
N LEU A 26 -5.14 8.84 9.81
CA LEU A 26 -5.24 10.12 9.11
C LEU A 26 -4.04 11.00 9.45
N PHE A 27 -3.78 11.29 10.74
CA PHE A 27 -2.67 12.16 11.13
C PHE A 27 -1.31 11.54 10.84
N TYR A 28 -1.16 10.23 11.02
CA TYR A 28 0.07 9.53 10.67
C TYR A 28 0.34 9.59 9.17
N SER A 29 -0.68 9.44 8.33
CA SER A 29 -0.54 9.52 6.89
C SER A 29 -0.24 10.94 6.39
N MET A 30 -0.68 11.98 7.10
CA MET A 30 -0.20 13.34 6.83
C MET A 30 1.32 13.43 7.00
N GLY A 31 1.86 12.87 8.09
CA GLY A 31 3.30 12.79 8.31
C GLY A 31 3.99 11.96 7.22
N THR A 32 3.40 10.83 6.80
CA THR A 32 4.03 9.97 5.77
C THR A 32 4.07 10.59 4.38
N ALA A 33 3.17 11.48 4.05
CA ALA A 33 3.17 12.21 2.79
C ALA A 33 4.09 13.46 2.81
N ALA A 34 4.71 13.78 3.95
CA ALA A 34 5.53 15.00 4.10
C ALA A 34 6.67 15.10 3.06
N ILE A 35 7.33 13.98 2.79
CA ILE A 35 8.45 13.94 1.84
C ILE A 35 7.97 14.23 0.41
N THR A 36 6.78 13.76 0.03
CA THR A 36 6.23 13.97 -1.31
C THR A 36 5.94 15.45 -1.58
N VAL A 37 5.57 16.22 -0.56
CA VAL A 37 5.19 17.64 -0.69
C VAL A 37 6.38 18.54 -1.03
N HIS A 38 7.49 18.39 -0.31
CA HIS A 38 8.72 19.19 -0.50
C HIS A 38 9.86 18.34 -1.08
N PHE A 39 9.50 17.42 -1.97
CA PHE A 39 10.43 16.43 -2.50
C PHE A 39 11.61 17.04 -3.23
N SER A 40 11.41 18.10 -4.02
CA SER A 40 12.49 18.78 -4.75
C SER A 40 13.52 19.40 -3.79
N GLY A 41 13.08 20.10 -2.77
CA GLY A 41 13.99 20.69 -1.76
C GLY A 41 14.78 19.62 -0.99
N PHE A 42 14.13 18.50 -0.68
CA PHE A 42 14.76 17.35 -0.04
C PHE A 42 15.83 16.71 -0.95
N ILE A 43 15.54 16.54 -2.25
CA ILE A 43 16.50 15.97 -3.21
C ILE A 43 17.70 16.91 -3.44
N HIS A 44 17.49 18.23 -3.51
CA HIS A 44 18.60 19.16 -3.59
C HIS A 44 19.52 19.06 -2.37
N SER A 45 18.96 18.90 -1.16
CA SER A 45 19.76 18.73 0.06
C SER A 45 20.60 17.44 0.07
N ILE A 46 20.11 16.37 -0.59
CA ILE A 46 20.88 15.13 -0.75
C ILE A 46 21.94 15.30 -1.84
N ALA A 47 21.59 15.92 -2.98
CA ALA A 47 22.51 16.12 -4.09
C ALA A 47 23.71 16.97 -3.67
N ASP A 48 23.51 17.99 -2.86
CA ASP A 48 24.58 18.84 -2.31
C ASP A 48 25.50 18.06 -1.35
N SER A 49 24.97 17.02 -0.70
CA SER A 49 25.74 16.17 0.23
C SER A 49 26.46 14.99 -0.46
N THR A 50 26.02 14.59 -1.64
CA THR A 50 26.62 13.50 -2.43
C THR A 50 27.44 14.09 -3.59
N GLN A 51 28.75 13.97 -3.55
CA GLN A 51 29.68 14.44 -4.61
C GLN A 51 29.59 13.63 -5.94
N GLU A 52 28.60 12.78 -6.09
CA GLU A 52 28.40 11.99 -7.29
C GLU A 52 27.60 12.77 -8.32
N GLY A 53 28.23 13.40 -9.30
CA GLY A 53 27.76 14.09 -10.51
C GLY A 53 26.40 13.76 -11.16
N LEU A 54 25.43 13.27 -10.38
CA LEU A 54 24.05 13.02 -10.74
C LEU A 54 23.27 14.34 -10.65
N THR A 55 22.59 14.69 -11.75
CA THR A 55 21.73 15.87 -11.75
C THR A 55 20.57 15.68 -10.75
N PRO A 56 20.13 16.73 -10.05
CA PRO A 56 19.01 16.67 -9.10
C PRO A 56 17.75 16.03 -9.69
N ASP A 57 17.47 16.24 -10.99
CA ASP A 57 16.30 15.69 -11.66
C ASP A 57 16.32 14.17 -11.79
N ILE A 58 17.50 13.60 -12.12
CA ILE A 58 17.67 12.13 -12.22
C ILE A 58 17.58 11.49 -10.85
N LEU A 59 18.16 12.12 -9.83
CA LEU A 59 18.02 11.68 -8.44
C LEU A 59 16.56 11.74 -7.97
N ALA A 60 15.84 12.81 -8.31
CA ALA A 60 14.43 12.98 -7.93
C ALA A 60 13.55 11.89 -8.52
N ILE A 61 13.70 11.58 -9.81
CA ILE A 61 12.92 10.53 -10.48
C ILE A 61 13.22 9.15 -9.86
N ASN A 62 14.48 8.81 -9.71
CA ASN A 62 14.89 7.52 -9.19
C ASN A 62 14.45 7.36 -7.72
N PHE A 63 14.62 8.38 -6.90
CA PHE A 63 14.30 8.34 -5.48
C PHE A 63 12.79 8.25 -5.24
N ASN A 64 11.97 8.98 -6.01
CA ASN A 64 10.52 8.93 -5.92
C ASN A 64 9.98 7.55 -6.33
N LEU A 65 10.49 6.98 -7.43
CA LEU A 65 10.12 5.64 -7.89
C LEU A 65 10.50 4.57 -6.86
N VAL A 66 11.73 4.61 -6.35
CA VAL A 66 12.23 3.68 -5.33
C VAL A 66 11.37 3.75 -4.07
N THR A 67 11.07 4.95 -3.59
CA THR A 67 10.28 5.16 -2.37
C THR A 67 8.85 4.69 -2.53
N ASN A 68 8.17 5.10 -3.59
CA ASN A 68 6.76 4.80 -3.78
C ASN A 68 6.48 3.36 -4.22
N LEU A 69 7.41 2.74 -4.96
CA LEU A 69 7.17 1.41 -5.52
C LEU A 69 7.47 0.29 -4.54
N PHE A 70 8.54 0.39 -3.76
CA PHE A 70 8.97 -0.77 -2.97
C PHE A 70 9.55 -0.51 -1.58
N LEU A 71 10.15 0.65 -1.29
CA LEU A 71 10.93 0.81 -0.06
C LEU A 71 10.06 0.74 1.22
N TYR A 72 8.97 1.50 1.29
CA TYR A 72 8.03 1.44 2.42
C TYR A 72 7.38 0.08 2.58
N SER A 73 7.10 -0.58 1.46
CA SER A 73 6.52 -1.92 1.47
C SER A 73 7.53 -2.95 1.96
N ALA A 74 8.80 -2.86 1.54
CA ALA A 74 9.85 -3.77 2.00
C ALA A 74 10.07 -3.69 3.51
N ALA A 75 10.10 -2.48 4.06
CA ALA A 75 10.22 -2.25 5.50
C ALA A 75 9.04 -2.84 6.30
N GLY A 76 7.88 -3.04 5.67
CA GLY A 76 6.72 -3.71 6.27
C GLY A 76 6.98 -5.15 6.73
N LEU A 77 7.95 -5.85 6.12
CA LEU A 77 8.39 -7.17 6.60
C LEU A 77 9.01 -7.07 8.00
N ILE A 78 9.87 -6.09 8.20
CA ILE A 78 10.50 -5.81 9.50
C ILE A 78 9.42 -5.53 10.55
N GLY A 79 8.44 -4.66 10.18
CA GLY A 79 7.30 -4.35 11.03
C GLY A 79 6.46 -5.58 11.39
N GLY A 80 6.20 -6.46 10.45
CA GLY A 80 5.48 -7.71 10.69
C GLY A 80 6.19 -8.63 11.68
N ILE A 81 7.50 -8.81 11.54
CA ILE A 81 8.34 -9.64 12.43
C ILE A 81 8.40 -9.00 13.84
N LEU A 82 8.72 -7.71 13.94
CA LEU A 82 8.76 -7.02 15.22
C LEU A 82 7.38 -6.97 15.88
N GLY A 83 6.31 -6.78 15.11
CA GLY A 83 4.94 -6.83 15.63
C GLY A 83 4.58 -8.18 16.24
N TYR A 84 5.10 -9.27 15.70
CA TYR A 84 4.97 -10.60 16.30
C TYR A 84 5.78 -10.73 17.59
N MET A 85 7.01 -10.20 17.62
CA MET A 85 7.92 -10.35 18.77
C MET A 85 7.52 -9.50 19.98
N ILE A 86 7.18 -8.22 19.77
CA ILE A 86 6.92 -7.25 20.85
C ILE A 86 5.44 -6.90 21.01
N GLY A 87 4.59 -7.41 20.13
CA GLY A 87 3.16 -7.10 20.05
C GLY A 87 2.87 -5.92 19.11
N HIS A 88 1.83 -6.07 18.29
CA HIS A 88 1.46 -5.12 17.24
C HIS A 88 1.20 -3.69 17.75
N ARG A 89 0.62 -3.53 18.95
CA ARG A 89 0.36 -2.19 19.52
C ARG A 89 1.64 -1.47 19.94
N ARG A 90 2.56 -2.19 20.60
CA ARG A 90 3.87 -1.63 20.99
C ARG A 90 4.67 -1.26 19.75
N SER A 91 4.62 -2.10 18.71
CA SER A 91 5.24 -1.80 17.41
C SER A 91 4.70 -0.53 16.78
N VAL A 92 3.37 -0.29 16.81
CA VAL A 92 2.77 0.94 16.30
C VAL A 92 3.29 2.15 17.07
N ILE A 93 3.30 2.12 18.41
CA ILE A 93 3.78 3.25 19.23
C ILE A 93 5.26 3.53 18.96
N ILE A 94 6.10 2.49 19.01
CA ILE A 94 7.54 2.62 18.77
C ILE A 94 7.80 3.13 17.36
N GLY A 95 7.11 2.59 16.35
CA GLY A 95 7.24 2.99 14.96
C GLY A 95 6.84 4.44 14.72
N MET A 96 5.73 4.92 15.30
CA MET A 96 5.31 6.32 15.19
C MET A 96 6.29 7.27 15.90
N LEU A 97 6.78 6.92 17.10
CA LEU A 97 7.80 7.72 17.81
C LEU A 97 9.12 7.75 17.03
N TYR A 98 9.49 6.61 16.42
CA TYR A 98 10.67 6.55 15.58
C TYR A 98 10.52 7.39 14.32
N SER A 99 9.35 7.38 13.68
CA SER A 99 9.02 8.26 12.54
C SER A 99 9.02 9.74 12.93
N PHE A 100 8.58 10.07 14.16
CA PHE A 100 8.66 11.43 14.69
C PHE A 100 10.11 11.92 14.79
N VAL A 101 10.99 11.12 15.39
CA VAL A 101 12.43 11.45 15.48
C VAL A 101 13.04 11.53 14.07
N ALA A 102 12.69 10.62 13.18
CA ALA A 102 13.17 10.60 11.80
C ALA A 102 12.78 11.87 11.02
N LEU A 103 11.56 12.39 11.19
CA LEU A 103 11.13 13.66 10.58
C LEU A 103 11.93 14.86 11.12
N ILE A 104 12.32 14.84 12.39
CA ILE A 104 13.24 15.85 12.95
C ILE A 104 14.62 15.72 12.30
N LEU A 105 15.16 14.51 12.16
CA LEU A 105 16.44 14.29 11.46
C LEU A 105 16.38 14.75 9.99
N LEU A 106 15.27 14.53 9.30
CA LEU A 106 15.02 15.01 7.94
C LEU A 106 15.06 16.54 7.84
N SER A 107 14.72 17.26 8.91
CA SER A 107 14.80 18.72 8.92
C SER A 107 16.25 19.25 9.04
N LEU A 108 17.21 18.37 9.33
CA LEU A 108 18.63 18.72 9.49
C LEU A 108 19.38 18.35 8.21
N ASN A 109 19.93 19.34 7.49
CA ASN A 109 20.58 19.15 6.17
C ASN A 109 21.61 18.00 6.14
N ASN A 110 22.46 17.92 7.17
CA ASN A 110 23.56 16.95 7.21
C ASN A 110 23.09 15.52 7.59
N LEU A 111 21.84 15.34 8.01
CA LEU A 111 21.29 14.08 8.49
C LEU A 111 20.07 13.61 7.66
N SER A 112 19.80 14.29 6.55
CA SER A 112 18.60 14.05 5.74
C SER A 112 18.50 12.60 5.24
N LEU A 113 19.59 11.98 4.80
CA LEU A 113 19.59 10.60 4.29
C LEU A 113 19.40 9.58 5.41
N ILE A 114 20.09 9.77 6.55
CA ILE A 114 19.88 8.94 7.75
C ILE A 114 18.45 9.12 8.28
N GLY A 115 17.94 10.35 8.29
CA GLY A 115 16.57 10.67 8.65
C GLY A 115 15.57 9.94 7.74
N PHE A 116 15.82 9.91 6.43
CA PHE A 116 14.99 9.18 5.49
C PHE A 116 15.01 7.67 5.76
N SER A 117 16.17 7.09 5.96
CA SER A 117 16.33 5.67 6.26
C SER A 117 15.61 5.28 7.55
N ALA A 118 15.76 6.09 8.61
CA ALA A 118 15.04 5.91 9.87
C ALA A 118 13.52 6.04 9.67
N TYR A 119 13.09 6.98 8.82
CA TYR A 119 11.69 7.18 8.51
C TYR A 119 11.06 5.99 7.81
N VAL A 120 11.73 5.42 6.81
CA VAL A 120 11.32 4.20 6.12
C VAL A 120 11.09 3.04 7.09
N ILE A 121 12.04 2.83 8.01
CA ILE A 121 11.92 1.78 9.03
C ILE A 121 10.74 2.05 9.97
N GLY A 122 10.56 3.31 10.41
CA GLY A 122 9.42 3.71 11.24
C GLY A 122 8.08 3.44 10.56
N VAL A 123 7.93 3.83 9.31
CA VAL A 123 6.73 3.56 8.50
C VAL A 123 6.49 2.07 8.34
N GLY A 124 7.55 1.30 8.08
CA GLY A 124 7.50 -0.16 8.00
C GLY A 124 6.97 -0.81 9.28
N LEU A 125 7.34 -0.27 10.46
CA LEU A 125 6.79 -0.76 11.73
C LEU A 125 5.30 -0.46 11.89
N VAL A 126 4.86 0.71 11.49
CA VAL A 126 3.50 1.19 11.78
C VAL A 126 2.47 0.50 10.89
N ILE A 127 2.66 0.50 9.56
CA ILE A 127 1.60 0.14 8.62
C ILE A 127 1.07 -1.28 8.83
N PRO A 128 1.86 -2.36 8.80
CA PRO A 128 1.33 -3.71 8.97
C PRO A 128 0.69 -3.93 10.33
N ASN A 129 1.26 -3.32 11.39
CA ASN A 129 0.78 -3.47 12.75
C ASN A 129 -0.48 -2.66 13.04
N LEU A 130 -0.69 -1.55 12.33
CA LEU A 130 -1.91 -0.76 12.41
C LEU A 130 -3.09 -1.54 11.78
N PHE A 131 -2.89 -2.18 10.62
CA PHE A 131 -3.88 -3.07 10.02
C PHE A 131 -4.12 -4.33 10.86
N THR A 132 -3.09 -4.88 11.49
CA THR A 132 -3.25 -5.99 12.45
C THR A 132 -4.08 -5.54 13.65
N THR A 133 -3.81 -4.37 14.23
CA THR A 133 -4.60 -3.80 15.34
C THR A 133 -6.07 -3.61 14.95
N LEU A 134 -6.33 -3.11 13.74
CA LEU A 134 -7.68 -3.00 13.20
C LEU A 134 -8.36 -4.37 13.06
N SER A 135 -7.63 -5.37 12.59
CA SER A 135 -8.14 -6.74 12.46
C SER A 135 -8.62 -7.31 13.80
N PHE A 136 -7.92 -7.01 14.88
CA PHE A 136 -8.27 -7.47 16.22
C PHE A 136 -9.53 -6.80 16.81
N LEU A 137 -10.00 -5.69 16.26
CA LEU A 137 -11.29 -5.09 16.65
C LEU A 137 -12.50 -5.91 16.20
N TYR A 138 -12.31 -6.84 15.26
CA TYR A 138 -13.37 -7.64 14.67
C TYR A 138 -13.13 -9.14 14.91
N THR A 139 -14.21 -9.90 15.08
CA THR A 139 -14.13 -11.36 14.95
C THR A 139 -13.87 -11.74 13.49
N GLN A 140 -13.40 -12.98 13.25
CA GLN A 140 -13.06 -13.40 11.88
C GLN A 140 -14.26 -13.35 10.91
N ASP A 141 -15.47 -13.54 11.42
CA ASP A 141 -16.71 -13.55 10.63
C ASP A 141 -17.61 -12.32 10.86
N ASP A 142 -17.06 -11.24 11.46
CA ASP A 142 -17.80 -10.00 11.66
C ASP A 142 -18.16 -9.32 10.33
N PRO A 143 -19.46 -9.11 10.02
CA PRO A 143 -19.87 -8.49 8.76
C PRO A 143 -19.40 -7.03 8.58
N ARG A 144 -19.07 -6.34 9.66
CA ARG A 144 -18.62 -4.94 9.66
C ARG A 144 -17.13 -4.79 9.30
N ARG A 145 -16.37 -5.87 9.40
CA ARG A 145 -14.91 -5.89 9.20
C ARG A 145 -14.50 -5.21 7.90
N HIS A 146 -15.18 -5.55 6.80
CA HIS A 146 -14.85 -5.03 5.47
C HIS A 146 -15.04 -3.51 5.38
N ALA A 147 -16.15 -2.99 5.91
CA ALA A 147 -16.40 -1.57 5.99
C ALA A 147 -15.33 -0.85 6.85
N GLY A 148 -14.92 -1.47 7.97
CA GLY A 148 -13.87 -0.92 8.84
C GLY A 148 -12.52 -0.79 8.12
N PHE A 149 -12.12 -1.80 7.35
CA PHE A 149 -10.88 -1.74 6.56
C PHE A 149 -10.96 -0.71 5.42
N THR A 150 -12.14 -0.54 4.81
CA THR A 150 -12.35 0.51 3.80
C THR A 150 -12.24 1.90 4.41
N LEU A 151 -12.86 2.14 5.55
CA LEU A 151 -12.75 3.40 6.26
C LEU A 151 -11.30 3.71 6.66
N MET A 152 -10.55 2.68 7.10
CA MET A 152 -9.14 2.81 7.45
C MET A 152 -8.31 3.22 6.24
N TYR A 153 -8.51 2.56 5.09
CA TYR A 153 -7.85 2.90 3.84
C TYR A 153 -8.17 4.34 3.41
N MET A 154 -9.43 4.75 3.53
CA MET A 154 -9.84 6.13 3.23
C MET A 154 -9.21 7.16 4.16
N ALA A 155 -9.11 6.86 5.47
CA ALA A 155 -8.45 7.74 6.42
C ALA A 155 -6.98 7.95 6.07
N THR A 156 -6.30 6.87 5.63
CA THR A 156 -4.91 6.94 5.13
C THR A 156 -4.80 7.85 3.90
N VAL A 157 -5.67 7.65 2.90
CA VAL A 157 -5.67 8.46 1.66
C VAL A 157 -6.02 9.92 1.95
N LEU A 158 -7.00 10.17 2.83
CA LEU A 158 -7.38 11.52 3.22
C LEU A 158 -6.24 12.25 3.95
N GLY A 159 -5.52 11.55 4.83
CA GLY A 159 -4.34 12.12 5.50
C GLY A 159 -3.27 12.55 4.50
N ALA A 160 -2.94 11.70 3.53
CA ALA A 160 -2.00 12.04 2.46
C ALA A 160 -2.50 13.24 1.62
N ALA A 161 -3.79 13.27 1.27
CA ALA A 161 -4.40 14.38 0.55
C ALA A 161 -4.29 15.71 1.31
N LEU A 162 -4.60 15.70 2.59
CA LEU A 162 -4.48 16.89 3.45
C LEU A 162 -3.03 17.38 3.52
N SER A 163 -2.06 16.48 3.61
CA SER A 163 -0.63 16.85 3.58
C SER A 163 -0.25 17.55 2.28
N LEU A 164 -0.66 17.01 1.13
CA LEU A 164 -0.41 17.60 -0.18
C LEU A 164 -1.08 18.97 -0.32
N SER A 165 -2.35 19.10 0.04
CA SER A 165 -3.12 20.36 -0.09
C SER A 165 -2.57 21.45 0.85
N ILE A 166 -2.26 21.12 2.11
CA ILE A 166 -1.69 22.06 3.07
C ILE A 166 -0.27 22.43 2.65
N GLY A 167 0.55 21.46 2.24
CA GLY A 167 1.90 21.72 1.78
C GLY A 167 1.96 22.55 0.51
N GLY A 168 1.04 22.32 -0.44
CA GLY A 168 0.88 23.14 -1.62
C GLY A 168 0.54 24.60 -1.28
N SER A 169 -0.29 24.83 -0.26
CA SER A 169 -0.62 26.19 0.22
C SER A 169 0.53 26.84 0.99
N LEU A 170 1.43 26.06 1.56
CA LEU A 170 2.56 26.49 2.37
C LEU A 170 3.91 26.36 1.64
N GLN A 171 3.94 26.42 0.33
CA GLN A 171 5.15 26.30 -0.49
C GLN A 171 6.25 27.32 -0.16
N HIS A 172 5.88 28.45 0.46
CA HIS A 172 6.83 29.47 0.93
C HIS A 172 7.65 29.02 2.16
N LEU A 173 7.23 27.95 2.87
CA LEU A 173 8.00 27.40 3.97
C LEU A 173 9.20 26.59 3.44
N SER A 174 10.31 26.69 4.15
CA SER A 174 11.44 25.79 3.89
C SER A 174 11.04 24.34 4.17
N TYR A 175 11.65 23.39 3.46
CA TYR A 175 11.37 21.98 3.67
C TYR A 175 11.70 21.53 5.12
N GLN A 176 12.69 22.16 5.77
CA GLN A 176 13.03 21.89 7.17
C GLN A 176 11.84 22.21 8.10
N ASN A 177 11.26 23.41 7.96
CA ASN A 177 10.11 23.81 8.76
C ASN A 177 8.90 22.89 8.50
N TRP A 178 8.72 22.46 7.25
CA TRP A 178 7.67 21.52 6.88
C TRP A 178 7.84 20.18 7.60
N PHE A 179 9.03 19.60 7.62
CA PHE A 179 9.29 18.35 8.34
C PHE A 179 9.07 18.47 9.84
N ILE A 180 9.41 19.61 10.46
CA ILE A 180 9.12 19.87 11.87
C ILE A 180 7.61 19.90 12.13
N ILE A 181 6.84 20.59 11.29
CA ILE A 181 5.37 20.61 11.39
C ILE A 181 4.81 19.19 11.30
N MET A 182 5.27 18.40 10.33
CA MET A 182 4.80 17.03 10.15
C MET A 182 5.28 16.08 11.25
N ALA A 183 6.41 16.37 11.90
CA ALA A 183 6.81 15.67 13.11
C ALA A 183 5.81 15.93 14.25
N VAL A 184 5.38 17.17 14.47
CA VAL A 184 4.34 17.50 15.47
C VAL A 184 3.02 16.79 15.14
N VAL A 185 2.61 16.77 13.87
CA VAL A 185 1.41 16.05 13.41
C VAL A 185 1.53 14.54 13.70
N THR A 186 2.69 13.95 13.46
CA THR A 186 2.96 12.54 13.77
C THR A 186 2.92 12.28 15.27
N LEU A 187 3.46 13.18 16.11
CA LEU A 187 3.35 13.08 17.56
C LEU A 187 1.87 13.14 18.02
N PHE A 188 1.06 13.97 17.37
CA PHE A 188 -0.36 14.03 17.65
C PHE A 188 -1.06 12.69 17.32
N ALA A 189 -0.67 12.01 16.24
CA ALA A 189 -1.15 10.65 15.96
C ALA A 189 -0.80 9.66 17.08
N VAL A 190 0.41 9.76 17.68
CA VAL A 190 0.80 8.94 18.85
C VAL A 190 -0.14 9.19 20.02
N LEU A 191 -0.43 10.45 20.35
CA LEU A 191 -1.31 10.81 21.48
C LEU A 191 -2.72 10.27 21.28
N ILE A 192 -3.28 10.36 20.07
CA ILE A 192 -4.59 9.80 19.72
C ILE A 192 -4.59 8.28 19.91
N PHE A 193 -3.56 7.59 19.42
CA PHE A 193 -3.45 6.14 19.55
C PHE A 193 -3.36 5.70 21.01
N LEU A 194 -2.59 6.42 21.84
CA LEU A 194 -2.49 6.17 23.28
C LEU A 194 -3.82 6.43 24.01
N ALA A 195 -4.51 7.53 23.70
CA ALA A 195 -5.83 7.84 24.24
C ALA A 195 -6.87 6.76 23.86
N GLY A 196 -6.77 6.20 22.65
CA GLY A 196 -7.58 5.06 22.22
C GLY A 196 -7.29 3.75 22.96
N GLY A 197 -6.19 3.67 23.69
CA GLY A 197 -5.67 2.46 24.31
C GLY A 197 -6.68 1.66 25.14
N ILE A 198 -7.54 2.32 25.90
CA ILE A 198 -8.58 1.68 26.71
C ILE A 198 -9.60 0.95 25.85
N TYR A 199 -10.02 1.55 24.74
CA TYR A 199 -11.00 0.98 23.81
C TYR A 199 -10.40 -0.11 22.92
N LEU A 200 -9.13 0.03 22.58
CA LEU A 200 -8.37 -0.96 21.82
C LEU A 200 -8.09 -2.21 22.69
N ASN A 201 -7.83 -2.06 23.99
CA ASN A 201 -7.61 -3.17 24.92
C ASN A 201 -8.89 -3.96 25.25
N ARG A 202 -10.03 -3.30 25.38
CA ARG A 202 -11.27 -3.90 25.84
C ARG A 202 -11.79 -5.01 24.94
N ASN A 203 -11.48 -4.93 23.65
CA ASN A 203 -11.85 -5.94 22.67
C ASN A 203 -10.74 -6.99 22.43
N ILE A 204 -9.49 -6.69 22.81
CA ILE A 204 -8.33 -7.59 22.70
C ILE A 204 -8.27 -8.55 23.90
N GLY A 205 -8.79 -8.15 25.07
CA GLY A 205 -8.84 -8.98 26.29
C GLY A 205 -9.70 -10.25 26.19
N LEU A 206 -10.43 -10.46 25.07
CA LEU A 206 -11.14 -11.70 24.76
C LEU A 206 -10.30 -12.70 23.93
N ILE A 207 -9.06 -12.35 23.60
CA ILE A 207 -8.13 -13.18 22.82
C ILE A 207 -6.85 -13.35 23.63
N ASP A 208 -7.04 -13.76 24.88
CA ASP A 208 -5.97 -14.17 25.76
C ASP A 208 -5.25 -15.39 25.18
N GLY A 209 -3.94 -15.32 25.07
CA GLY A 209 -3.06 -16.41 24.67
C GLY A 209 -2.00 -16.06 23.65
N VAL A 210 -1.98 -14.84 23.11
CA VAL A 210 -0.87 -14.36 22.27
C VAL A 210 0.02 -13.42 23.09
N GLU A 211 0.47 -13.90 24.25
CA GLU A 211 1.61 -13.27 24.91
C GLU A 211 2.85 -13.48 24.03
N ALA A 212 3.50 -12.36 23.71
CA ALA A 212 4.80 -12.41 23.03
C ALA A 212 5.74 -13.30 23.87
N LYS A 213 6.07 -14.46 23.32
CA LYS A 213 6.89 -15.49 23.99
C LYS A 213 8.31 -14.98 24.32
N TYR A 214 8.72 -13.89 23.66
CA TYR A 214 9.95 -13.17 23.87
C TYR A 214 9.62 -11.67 23.87
N THR A 215 9.77 -11.02 25.00
CA THR A 215 9.74 -9.56 25.11
C THR A 215 11.18 -9.04 25.12
N PRO A 216 11.78 -8.74 23.96
CA PRO A 216 13.07 -8.07 23.97
C PRO A 216 12.92 -6.76 24.73
N SER A 217 13.98 -6.33 25.42
CA SER A 217 13.97 -5.06 26.12
C SER A 217 13.73 -3.93 25.12
N THR A 218 13.11 -2.84 25.55
CA THR A 218 12.89 -1.66 24.69
C THR A 218 14.19 -1.16 24.08
N TYR A 219 15.28 -1.20 24.84
CA TYR A 219 16.62 -0.82 24.39
C TYR A 219 17.11 -1.71 23.24
N SER A 220 16.92 -3.02 23.33
CA SER A 220 17.28 -3.94 22.23
C SER A 220 16.49 -3.64 20.95
N VAL A 221 15.22 -3.30 21.07
CA VAL A 221 14.40 -2.92 19.91
C VAL A 221 14.92 -1.63 19.28
N ILE A 222 15.17 -0.60 20.07
CA ILE A 222 15.72 0.68 19.58
C ILE A 222 17.08 0.45 18.90
N PHE A 223 17.95 -0.36 19.49
CA PHE A 223 19.24 -0.71 18.89
C PHE A 223 19.06 -1.38 17.52
N ILE A 224 18.16 -2.35 17.42
CA ILE A 224 17.85 -3.01 16.14
C ILE A 224 17.35 -2.00 15.11
N LEU A 225 16.50 -1.04 15.49
CA LEU A 225 15.99 -0.02 14.58
C LEU A 225 17.10 0.90 14.08
N ILE A 226 18.03 1.30 14.94
CA ILE A 226 19.19 2.10 14.55
C ILE A 226 20.08 1.34 13.57
N VAL A 227 20.39 0.06 13.86
CA VAL A 227 21.18 -0.79 12.95
C VAL A 227 20.49 -0.96 11.60
N LEU A 228 19.18 -1.23 11.58
CA LEU A 228 18.42 -1.36 10.34
C LEU A 228 18.37 -0.05 9.55
N SER A 229 18.26 1.09 10.22
CA SER A 229 18.29 2.40 9.55
C SER A 229 19.66 2.69 8.95
N SER A 230 20.74 2.41 9.67
CA SER A 230 22.12 2.56 9.14
C SER A 230 22.37 1.61 7.97
N LEU A 231 21.83 0.37 8.05
CA LEU A 231 21.92 -0.58 6.94
C LEU A 231 21.10 -0.09 5.72
N THR A 232 19.91 0.47 5.95
CA THR A 232 19.07 1.03 4.88
C THR A 232 19.77 2.22 4.22
N ASP A 233 20.39 3.11 5.00
CA ASP A 233 21.17 4.24 4.52
C ASP A 233 22.33 3.76 3.63
N PHE A 234 23.09 2.79 4.08
CA PHE A 234 24.14 2.15 3.29
C PHE A 234 23.63 1.54 1.99
N LEU A 235 22.49 0.80 2.04
CA LEU A 235 21.91 0.15 0.88
C LEU A 235 21.32 1.12 -0.14
N LEU A 236 20.93 2.32 0.26
CA LEU A 236 20.45 3.36 -0.67
C LEU A 236 21.56 3.81 -1.64
N HIS A 237 22.81 3.76 -1.24
CA HIS A 237 23.95 4.03 -2.12
C HIS A 237 24.19 2.88 -3.13
N TYR A 238 23.71 1.65 -2.83
CA TYR A 238 23.88 0.44 -3.64
C TYR A 238 22.54 -0.11 -4.13
N GLN A 239 21.83 0.65 -4.97
CA GLN A 239 20.47 0.33 -5.42
C GLN A 239 20.29 -1.08 -5.99
N ARG A 240 21.27 -1.58 -6.77
CA ARG A 240 21.22 -2.96 -7.31
C ARG A 240 21.23 -4.02 -6.22
N VAL A 241 22.02 -3.79 -5.15
CA VAL A 241 22.09 -4.70 -4.01
C VAL A 241 20.79 -4.66 -3.23
N LEU A 242 20.24 -3.47 -2.99
CA LEU A 242 18.94 -3.29 -2.33
C LEU A 242 17.82 -4.03 -3.08
N GLN A 243 17.76 -3.87 -4.41
CA GLN A 243 16.78 -4.58 -5.25
C GLN A 243 16.93 -6.10 -5.15
N ALA A 244 18.17 -6.61 -5.22
CA ALA A 244 18.44 -8.04 -5.09
C ALA A 244 18.01 -8.60 -3.71
N ILE A 245 18.25 -7.84 -2.63
CA ILE A 245 17.82 -8.21 -1.28
C ILE A 245 16.29 -8.26 -1.20
N ILE A 246 15.58 -7.27 -1.74
CA ILE A 246 14.11 -7.24 -1.73
C ILE A 246 13.55 -8.43 -2.51
N ILE A 247 14.11 -8.77 -3.67
CA ILE A 247 13.69 -9.93 -4.46
C ILE A 247 13.94 -11.22 -3.67
N ALA A 248 15.13 -11.39 -3.07
CA ALA A 248 15.46 -12.55 -2.27
C ALA A 248 14.49 -12.72 -1.08
N LEU A 249 14.23 -11.65 -0.33
CA LEU A 249 13.28 -11.66 0.78
C LEU A 249 11.85 -11.97 0.31
N THR A 250 11.46 -11.49 -0.87
CA THR A 250 10.16 -11.80 -1.49
C THR A 250 10.04 -13.30 -1.79
N LEU A 251 11.05 -13.90 -2.39
CA LEU A 251 11.07 -15.32 -2.69
C LEU A 251 11.04 -16.17 -1.40
N ILE A 252 11.80 -15.77 -0.38
CA ILE A 252 11.79 -16.41 0.94
C ILE A 252 10.39 -16.31 1.57
N ALA A 253 9.76 -15.14 1.53
CA ALA A 253 8.42 -14.97 2.08
C ALA A 253 7.37 -15.86 1.38
N ILE A 254 7.43 -15.95 0.05
CA ILE A 254 6.58 -16.84 -0.74
C ILE A 254 6.84 -18.30 -0.36
N ALA A 255 8.10 -18.72 -0.27
CA ALA A 255 8.47 -20.09 0.11
C ALA A 255 7.96 -20.44 1.51
N ILE A 256 8.12 -19.56 2.50
CA ILE A 256 7.60 -19.76 3.87
C ILE A 256 6.08 -19.89 3.84
N MET A 257 5.37 -19.05 3.11
CA MET A 257 3.90 -19.12 3.02
C MET A 257 3.44 -20.42 2.34
N LEU A 258 4.15 -20.91 1.31
CA LEU A 258 3.89 -22.18 0.65
C LEU A 258 4.10 -23.34 1.62
N ILE A 259 5.27 -23.38 2.26
CA ILE A 259 5.61 -24.43 3.25
C ILE A 259 4.55 -24.48 4.35
N TYR A 260 4.19 -23.32 4.90
CA TYR A 260 3.18 -23.24 5.95
C TYR A 260 1.80 -23.70 5.49
N ALA A 261 1.41 -23.42 4.24
CA ALA A 261 0.12 -23.85 3.68
C ALA A 261 0.05 -25.37 3.43
N TYR A 262 1.20 -26.04 3.24
CA TYR A 262 1.26 -27.48 3.02
C TYR A 262 1.48 -28.28 4.32
N LEU A 263 2.28 -27.75 5.25
CA LEU A 263 2.65 -28.45 6.48
C LEU A 263 1.67 -28.22 7.65
N GLU A 264 0.68 -27.32 7.50
CA GLU A 264 -0.32 -27.07 8.55
C GLU A 264 -1.12 -28.35 8.84
N LYS A 265 -1.14 -28.75 10.12
CA LYS A 265 -1.80 -29.98 10.57
C LYS A 265 -3.32 -29.83 10.66
N ASP A 266 -3.80 -28.67 11.09
CA ASP A 266 -5.25 -28.38 11.12
C ASP A 266 -5.76 -28.23 9.69
N GLU A 267 -6.65 -29.15 9.30
CA GLU A 267 -7.22 -29.16 7.96
C GLU A 267 -8.01 -27.89 7.64
N THR A 268 -8.68 -27.33 8.62
CA THR A 268 -9.45 -26.07 8.46
C THR A 268 -8.53 -24.91 8.20
N GLN A 269 -7.45 -24.78 8.98
CA GLN A 269 -6.45 -23.73 8.80
C GLN A 269 -5.66 -23.93 7.50
N ARG A 270 -5.33 -25.17 7.16
CA ARG A 270 -4.66 -25.50 5.88
C ARG A 270 -5.47 -25.06 4.68
N LYS A 271 -6.82 -25.27 4.67
CA LYS A 271 -7.71 -24.78 3.63
C LYS A 271 -7.72 -23.26 3.55
N ARG A 272 -7.72 -22.56 4.70
CA ARG A 272 -7.64 -21.10 4.77
C ARG A 272 -6.32 -20.56 4.21
N ASN A 273 -5.20 -21.18 4.57
CA ASN A 273 -3.86 -20.80 4.10
C ASN A 273 -3.73 -20.98 2.58
N ARG A 274 -4.22 -22.11 2.03
CA ARG A 274 -4.24 -22.34 0.57
C ARG A 274 -5.09 -21.29 -0.17
N LEU A 275 -6.23 -20.94 0.39
CA LEU A 275 -7.08 -19.91 -0.18
C LEU A 275 -6.41 -18.55 -0.17
N LEU A 276 -5.71 -18.19 0.92
CA LEU A 276 -4.92 -16.98 1.00
C LEU A 276 -3.83 -16.94 -0.08
N LEU A 277 -3.13 -18.04 -0.32
CA LEU A 277 -2.12 -18.16 -1.38
C LEU A 277 -2.72 -17.98 -2.78
N ILE A 278 -3.89 -18.57 -3.05
CA ILE A 278 -4.58 -18.39 -4.34
C ILE A 278 -4.95 -16.92 -4.56
N LEU A 279 -5.48 -16.26 -3.53
CA LEU A 279 -5.82 -14.85 -3.60
C LEU A 279 -4.58 -13.96 -3.77
N LEU A 280 -3.49 -14.33 -3.12
CA LEU A 280 -2.20 -13.64 -3.28
C LEU A 280 -1.68 -13.81 -4.71
N ALA A 281 -1.71 -15.01 -5.27
CA ALA A 281 -1.29 -15.26 -6.65
C ALA A 281 -2.13 -14.45 -7.67
N LEU A 282 -3.45 -14.41 -7.48
CA LEU A 282 -4.33 -13.59 -8.31
C LEU A 282 -4.07 -12.07 -8.14
N SER A 283 -3.64 -11.64 -6.95
CA SER A 283 -3.32 -10.23 -6.71
C SER A 283 -2.02 -9.76 -7.35
N VAL A 284 -1.12 -10.66 -7.71
CA VAL A 284 0.14 -10.32 -8.40
C VAL A 284 -0.14 -9.51 -9.65
N PHE A 285 -1.11 -9.94 -10.47
CA PHE A 285 -1.52 -9.19 -11.66
C PHE A 285 -1.95 -7.75 -11.31
N PHE A 286 -2.81 -7.61 -10.29
CA PHE A 286 -3.30 -6.30 -9.86
C PHE A 286 -2.12 -5.37 -9.49
N TRP A 287 -1.18 -5.86 -8.71
CA TRP A 287 -0.02 -5.07 -8.29
C TRP A 287 0.93 -4.75 -9.44
N LEU A 288 1.13 -5.68 -10.38
CA LEU A 288 1.91 -5.42 -11.59
C LEU A 288 1.29 -4.27 -12.40
N ALA A 289 -0.02 -4.34 -12.65
CA ALA A 289 -0.72 -3.30 -13.39
C ALA A 289 -0.75 -1.96 -12.65
N ASP A 290 -1.05 -1.97 -11.33
CA ASP A 290 -1.08 -0.75 -10.52
C ASP A 290 0.28 -0.03 -10.51
N LYS A 291 1.36 -0.77 -10.24
CA LYS A 291 2.71 -0.20 -10.22
C LYS A 291 3.16 0.28 -11.59
N SER A 292 2.80 -0.43 -12.67
CA SER A 292 3.09 0.00 -14.04
C SER A 292 2.34 1.28 -14.40
N ILE A 293 1.05 1.40 -14.05
CA ILE A 293 0.25 2.60 -14.29
C ILE A 293 0.84 3.80 -13.54
N ILE A 294 1.16 3.67 -12.25
CA ILE A 294 1.78 4.73 -11.46
C ILE A 294 3.10 5.17 -12.08
N THR A 295 3.97 4.24 -12.45
CA THR A 295 5.28 4.55 -13.03
C THR A 295 5.15 5.33 -14.33
N ILE A 296 4.20 4.96 -15.20
CA ILE A 296 3.93 5.68 -16.44
C ILE A 296 3.41 7.08 -16.16
N PHE A 297 2.50 7.24 -15.23
CA PHE A 297 2.00 8.57 -14.89
C PHE A 297 3.13 9.47 -14.41
N LEU A 298 4.05 8.96 -13.59
CA LEU A 298 5.20 9.72 -13.11
C LEU A 298 6.16 10.09 -14.24
N ASN A 299 6.52 9.14 -15.10
CA ASN A 299 7.53 9.35 -16.14
C ASN A 299 6.96 9.96 -17.42
N TYR A 300 5.77 9.54 -17.83
CA TYR A 300 5.15 10.00 -19.08
C TYR A 300 4.74 11.46 -19.01
N LEU A 301 4.15 11.89 -17.88
CA LEU A 301 3.72 13.28 -17.72
C LEU A 301 4.92 14.25 -17.60
N THR A 302 6.07 13.79 -17.08
CA THR A 302 7.29 14.60 -17.02
C THR A 302 8.03 14.66 -18.35
N LEU A 303 8.06 13.54 -19.11
CA LEU A 303 8.81 13.43 -20.37
C LEU A 303 8.01 13.88 -21.60
N PHE A 304 6.70 13.76 -21.57
CA PHE A 304 5.80 13.97 -22.71
C PHE A 304 4.77 15.07 -22.48
N ASN A 305 5.08 16.04 -21.64
CA ASN A 305 4.22 17.19 -21.34
C ASN A 305 3.91 17.95 -22.64
N ARG A 306 2.88 17.54 -23.38
CA ARG A 306 2.40 18.15 -24.62
C ARG A 306 0.99 18.68 -24.44
N ASP A 307 0.83 19.94 -24.86
CA ASP A 307 -0.37 20.75 -24.80
C ASP A 307 -1.50 20.23 -25.69
N TYR A 308 -2.33 19.31 -25.18
CA TYR A 308 -3.59 18.96 -25.86
C TYR A 308 -4.70 18.82 -24.83
N GLY A 309 -5.41 19.93 -24.59
CA GLY A 309 -6.51 20.01 -23.69
C GLY A 309 -7.86 19.82 -24.38
N PHE A 310 -8.71 18.96 -23.85
CA PHE A 310 -10.14 18.94 -24.12
C PHE A 310 -10.84 20.23 -23.60
N PHE A 311 -10.16 21.00 -22.78
CA PHE A 311 -10.64 22.23 -22.16
C PHE A 311 -9.70 23.40 -22.45
N ASN A 312 -9.23 23.73 -23.54
CA ASN A 312 -8.43 24.95 -23.78
C ASN A 312 -7.51 25.39 -22.62
N ALA A 313 -7.27 24.49 -21.67
CA ALA A 313 -6.46 24.71 -20.49
C ALA A 313 -5.02 24.31 -20.82
N LYS A 314 -4.08 25.15 -20.42
CA LYS A 314 -2.65 24.83 -20.29
C LYS A 314 -2.49 23.40 -19.80
N SER A 315 -1.48 22.67 -20.30
CA SER A 315 -1.13 21.30 -19.95
C SER A 315 -1.49 20.95 -18.50
N LEU A 316 -2.35 19.95 -18.29
CA LEU A 316 -2.67 19.48 -16.96
C LEU A 316 -1.38 18.94 -16.32
N SER A 317 -1.01 19.45 -15.15
CA SER A 317 0.20 19.03 -14.44
C SER A 317 0.09 17.60 -13.95
N ALA A 318 1.22 16.93 -13.72
CA ALA A 318 1.25 15.63 -13.07
C ALA A 318 0.50 15.66 -11.73
N ASP A 319 0.62 16.75 -10.99
CA ASP A 319 -0.04 16.96 -9.70
C ASP A 319 -1.55 16.90 -9.82
N PHE A 320 -2.15 17.50 -10.87
CA PHE A 320 -3.59 17.41 -11.12
C PHE A 320 -4.08 15.97 -11.23
N PHE A 321 -3.35 15.10 -11.92
CA PHE A 321 -3.75 13.68 -12.05
C PHE A 321 -3.62 12.94 -10.72
N PHE A 322 -2.62 13.28 -9.90
CA PHE A 322 -2.49 12.73 -8.55
C PHE A 322 -3.64 13.16 -7.65
N GLU A 323 -3.97 14.45 -7.63
CA GLU A 323 -5.09 15.00 -6.86
C GLU A 323 -6.42 14.40 -7.32
N ALA A 324 -6.64 14.31 -8.63
CA ALA A 324 -7.83 13.67 -9.20
C ALA A 324 -7.95 12.19 -8.79
N ASN A 325 -6.85 11.44 -8.80
CA ASN A 325 -6.84 10.05 -8.33
C ASN A 325 -7.22 9.95 -6.85
N ILE A 326 -6.66 10.80 -6.00
CA ILE A 326 -6.98 10.86 -4.56
C ILE A 326 -8.46 11.19 -4.36
N ALA A 327 -8.97 12.22 -5.03
CA ALA A 327 -10.38 12.62 -4.94
C ALA A 327 -11.32 11.47 -5.37
N LEU A 328 -11.02 10.80 -6.48
CA LEU A 328 -11.78 9.64 -6.95
C LEU A 328 -11.76 8.49 -5.93
N VAL A 329 -10.59 8.16 -5.36
CA VAL A 329 -10.49 7.13 -4.33
C VAL A 329 -11.34 7.47 -3.11
N LEU A 330 -11.35 8.72 -2.66
CA LEU A 330 -12.16 9.16 -1.52
C LEU A 330 -13.66 9.06 -1.80
N ILE A 331 -14.11 9.56 -2.95
CA ILE A 331 -15.52 9.52 -3.34
C ILE A 331 -16.00 8.07 -3.47
N ILE A 332 -15.29 7.25 -4.24
CA ILE A 332 -15.64 5.85 -4.49
C ILE A 332 -15.54 5.04 -3.18
N GLY A 333 -14.53 5.33 -2.37
CA GLY A 333 -14.32 4.67 -1.09
C GLY A 333 -15.44 4.95 -0.09
N PHE A 334 -15.90 6.20 0.00
CA PHE A 334 -17.02 6.57 0.86
C PHE A 334 -18.30 5.84 0.44
N VAL A 335 -18.63 5.88 -0.84
CA VAL A 335 -19.80 5.16 -1.39
C VAL A 335 -19.69 3.66 -1.10
N SER A 336 -18.53 3.06 -1.33
CA SER A 336 -18.28 1.64 -1.07
C SER A 336 -18.42 1.30 0.41
N ALA A 337 -17.88 2.10 1.32
CA ALA A 337 -17.98 1.88 2.77
C ALA A 337 -19.44 1.91 3.25
N VAL A 338 -20.23 2.86 2.75
CA VAL A 338 -21.67 2.96 3.05
C VAL A 338 -22.43 1.74 2.54
N LEU A 339 -22.18 1.33 1.29
CA LEU A 339 -22.81 0.16 0.68
C LEU A 339 -22.47 -1.14 1.44
N TRP A 340 -21.24 -1.29 1.89
CA TRP A 340 -20.82 -2.48 2.62
C TRP A 340 -21.34 -2.53 4.03
N ASN A 341 -21.44 -1.39 4.71
CA ASN A 341 -22.03 -1.32 6.04
C ASN A 341 -23.53 -1.70 6.05
N ARG A 342 -24.25 -1.37 4.97
CA ARG A 342 -25.66 -1.74 4.80
C ARG A 342 -25.87 -3.21 4.47
N ASN A 343 -24.89 -3.88 3.88
CA ASN A 343 -25.06 -5.20 3.27
C ASN A 343 -24.56 -6.30 4.22
N LYS A 344 -25.48 -6.90 4.98
CA LYS A 344 -25.21 -7.95 5.99
C LYS A 344 -24.59 -9.24 5.43
N HIS A 345 -24.66 -9.46 4.11
CA HIS A 345 -24.17 -10.68 3.43
C HIS A 345 -22.78 -10.55 2.81
N THR A 346 -22.03 -9.48 3.12
CA THR A 346 -20.70 -9.22 2.52
C THR A 346 -19.64 -10.27 2.87
N GLN A 347 -19.88 -11.10 3.88
CA GLN A 347 -18.90 -12.08 4.39
C GLN A 347 -18.93 -13.44 3.68
N HIS A 348 -19.89 -13.70 2.79
CA HIS A 348 -19.86 -14.93 2.01
C HIS A 348 -18.64 -14.95 1.09
N MET A 349 -17.79 -15.96 1.23
CA MET A 349 -16.56 -16.14 0.46
C MET A 349 -16.77 -15.93 -1.05
N LYS A 350 -17.88 -16.45 -1.59
CA LYS A 350 -18.28 -16.25 -2.98
C LYS A 350 -18.35 -14.77 -3.38
N ARG A 351 -18.89 -13.92 -2.50
CA ARG A 351 -19.02 -12.48 -2.79
C ARG A 351 -17.69 -11.78 -2.72
N LEU A 352 -16.83 -12.14 -1.78
CA LEU A 352 -15.48 -11.60 -1.66
C LEU A 352 -14.65 -11.90 -2.92
N ILE A 353 -14.70 -13.15 -3.41
CA ILE A 353 -13.99 -13.55 -4.64
C ILE A 353 -14.58 -12.86 -5.87
N ARG A 354 -15.89 -12.62 -5.92
CA ARG A 354 -16.51 -11.85 -7.02
C ARG A 354 -16.06 -10.38 -7.00
N LEU A 355 -15.97 -9.75 -5.82
CA LEU A 355 -15.44 -8.39 -5.70
C LEU A 355 -13.99 -8.34 -6.16
N PHE A 356 -13.21 -9.37 -5.82
CA PHE A 356 -11.83 -9.51 -6.30
C PHE A 356 -11.79 -9.62 -7.83
N SER A 357 -12.62 -10.47 -8.44
CA SER A 357 -12.75 -10.59 -9.90
C SER A 357 -13.15 -9.26 -10.55
N LEU A 358 -14.08 -8.52 -9.94
CA LEU A 358 -14.51 -7.21 -10.44
C LEU A 358 -13.38 -6.17 -10.37
N ALA A 359 -12.62 -6.15 -9.28
CA ALA A 359 -11.48 -5.25 -9.14
C ALA A 359 -10.39 -5.53 -10.18
N THR A 360 -10.06 -6.81 -10.40
CA THR A 360 -9.08 -7.20 -11.44
C THR A 360 -9.59 -6.89 -12.84
N LEU A 361 -10.89 -6.98 -13.10
CA LEU A 361 -11.51 -6.58 -14.37
C LEU A 361 -11.35 -5.06 -14.62
N PHE A 362 -11.65 -4.22 -13.62
CA PHE A 362 -11.44 -2.77 -13.77
C PHE A 362 -9.97 -2.41 -14.01
N MET A 363 -9.05 -3.12 -13.35
CA MET A 363 -7.61 -2.92 -13.58
C MET A 363 -7.18 -3.38 -14.98
N ALA A 364 -7.74 -4.48 -15.48
CA ALA A 364 -7.52 -4.94 -16.84
C ALA A 364 -8.02 -3.91 -17.87
N LEU A 365 -9.23 -3.37 -17.67
CA LEU A 365 -9.77 -2.32 -18.54
C LEU A 365 -8.91 -1.06 -18.54
N ALA A 366 -8.38 -0.64 -17.37
CA ALA A 366 -7.44 0.48 -17.27
C ALA A 366 -6.16 0.22 -18.09
N SER A 367 -5.61 -1.00 -18.00
CA SER A 367 -4.46 -1.41 -18.83
C SER A 367 -4.80 -1.45 -20.31
N GLY A 368 -6.02 -1.89 -20.67
CA GLY A 368 -6.51 -1.92 -22.05
C GLY A 368 -6.62 -0.52 -22.68
N LEU A 369 -7.05 0.48 -21.91
CA LEU A 369 -7.08 1.87 -22.39
C LEU A 369 -5.66 2.40 -22.69
N LEU A 370 -4.68 2.09 -21.83
CA LEU A 370 -3.29 2.47 -22.06
C LEU A 370 -2.70 1.72 -23.26
N PHE A 371 -3.02 0.42 -23.40
CA PHE A 371 -2.65 -0.33 -24.60
C PHE A 371 -3.15 0.36 -25.87
N PHE A 372 -4.43 0.69 -25.95
CA PHE A 372 -5.02 1.37 -27.09
C PHE A 372 -4.34 2.72 -27.38
N SER A 373 -4.05 3.46 -26.33
CA SER A 373 -3.37 4.74 -26.43
C SER A 373 -1.99 4.61 -27.03
N PHE A 374 -1.12 3.75 -26.48
CA PHE A 374 0.24 3.56 -26.95
C PHE A 374 0.30 2.87 -28.32
N PHE A 375 -0.62 1.94 -28.59
CA PHE A 375 -0.74 1.30 -29.90
C PHE A 375 -1.08 2.31 -30.99
N SER A 376 -2.03 3.20 -30.74
CA SER A 376 -2.38 4.30 -31.68
C SER A 376 -1.20 5.22 -31.94
N GLN A 377 -0.41 5.55 -30.92
CA GLN A 377 0.79 6.37 -31.05
C GLN A 377 1.94 5.65 -31.79
N SER A 378 2.04 4.33 -31.66
CA SER A 378 3.05 3.56 -32.39
C SER A 378 2.76 3.48 -33.90
N LEU A 379 1.49 3.54 -34.30
CA LEU A 379 1.08 3.52 -35.70
C LEU A 379 1.12 4.91 -36.35
N ASN A 380 0.66 5.92 -35.62
CA ASN A 380 0.56 7.29 -36.07
C ASN A 380 1.43 8.18 -35.19
N HIS A 381 2.61 8.57 -35.64
CA HIS A 381 3.58 9.41 -34.90
C HIS A 381 3.00 10.74 -34.38
N PHE A 382 1.81 11.13 -34.80
CA PHE A 382 1.09 12.34 -34.38
C PHE A 382 -0.18 12.08 -33.56
N ALA A 383 -0.57 10.81 -33.37
CA ALA A 383 -1.74 10.49 -32.54
C ALA A 383 -1.37 10.67 -31.07
N MET A 384 -2.03 11.58 -30.38
CA MET A 384 -1.74 11.90 -28.99
C MET A 384 -2.77 11.29 -28.06
N THR A 385 -2.31 10.81 -26.91
CA THR A 385 -3.22 10.35 -25.86
C THR A 385 -3.98 11.54 -25.31
N GLY A 386 -5.29 11.60 -25.54
CA GLY A 386 -6.12 12.64 -24.95
C GLY A 386 -6.13 12.54 -23.44
N ASN A 387 -6.07 13.69 -22.74
CA ASN A 387 -6.12 13.76 -21.28
C ASN A 387 -7.34 13.03 -20.68
N TYR A 388 -8.44 12.92 -21.43
CA TYR A 388 -9.64 12.18 -21.05
C TYR A 388 -9.39 10.67 -20.91
N LEU A 389 -8.56 10.05 -21.78
CA LEU A 389 -8.20 8.64 -21.66
C LEU A 389 -7.39 8.38 -20.39
N LEU A 390 -6.46 9.28 -20.06
CA LEU A 390 -5.69 9.22 -18.82
C LEU A 390 -6.59 9.36 -17.60
N LEU A 391 -7.56 10.28 -17.61
CA LEU A 391 -8.53 10.43 -16.52
C LEU A 391 -9.42 9.19 -16.36
N ILE A 392 -9.91 8.61 -17.44
CA ILE A 392 -10.70 7.37 -17.40
C ILE A 392 -9.85 6.21 -16.86
N THR A 393 -8.60 6.11 -17.28
CA THR A 393 -7.66 5.10 -16.77
C THR A 393 -7.47 5.24 -15.25
N LEU A 394 -7.28 6.47 -14.75
CA LEU A 394 -7.18 6.73 -13.32
C LEU A 394 -8.46 6.42 -12.56
N MET A 395 -9.62 6.73 -13.15
CA MET A 395 -10.91 6.42 -12.57
C MET A 395 -11.09 4.90 -12.40
N LEU A 396 -10.80 4.11 -13.44
CA LEU A 396 -10.85 2.64 -13.38
C LEU A 396 -9.84 2.08 -12.37
N ASN A 397 -8.62 2.61 -12.34
CA ASN A 397 -7.60 2.26 -11.35
C ASN A 397 -8.07 2.57 -9.92
N SER A 398 -8.67 3.75 -9.69
CA SER A 398 -9.19 4.14 -8.38
C SER A 398 -10.31 3.22 -7.91
N VAL A 399 -11.25 2.86 -8.80
CA VAL A 399 -12.30 1.87 -8.51
C VAL A 399 -11.68 0.54 -8.12
N ALA A 400 -10.72 0.05 -8.90
CA ALA A 400 -10.04 -1.22 -8.65
C ALA A 400 -9.32 -1.23 -7.29
N LYS A 401 -8.61 -0.14 -6.94
CA LYS A 401 -7.93 0.02 -5.65
C LYS A 401 -8.88 0.00 -4.46
N VAL A 402 -9.96 0.76 -4.53
CA VAL A 402 -10.95 0.81 -3.45
C VAL A 402 -11.63 -0.54 -3.23
N LEU A 403 -11.89 -1.29 -4.30
CA LEU A 403 -12.48 -2.61 -4.18
C LEU A 403 -11.49 -3.65 -3.64
N LEU A 404 -10.22 -3.61 -4.06
CA LEU A 404 -9.26 -4.66 -3.75
C LEU A 404 -8.49 -4.44 -2.44
N LEU A 405 -7.92 -3.25 -2.21
CA LEU A 405 -6.97 -3.05 -1.12
C LEU A 405 -7.57 -3.29 0.28
N PRO A 406 -8.73 -2.70 0.62
CA PRO A 406 -9.36 -2.98 1.91
C PRO A 406 -9.78 -4.44 2.06
N LEU A 407 -10.27 -5.05 0.96
CA LEU A 407 -10.63 -6.45 0.90
C LEU A 407 -9.44 -7.34 1.21
N TYR A 408 -8.30 -7.04 0.61
CA TYR A 408 -7.09 -7.82 0.72
C TYR A 408 -6.55 -7.81 2.16
N TYR A 409 -6.40 -6.64 2.79
CA TYR A 409 -6.00 -6.55 4.19
C TYR A 409 -6.99 -7.24 5.13
N ALA A 410 -8.29 -7.10 4.87
CA ALA A 410 -9.31 -7.79 5.65
C ALA A 410 -9.22 -9.31 5.53
N MET A 411 -8.85 -9.83 4.34
CA MET A 411 -8.67 -11.27 4.11
C MET A 411 -7.41 -11.83 4.78
N VAL A 412 -6.30 -11.12 4.74
CA VAL A 412 -5.09 -11.49 5.49
C VAL A 412 -5.47 -11.74 6.95
N GLY A 413 -6.12 -10.79 7.61
CA GLY A 413 -6.53 -10.96 8.99
C GLY A 413 -7.66 -11.99 9.22
N LYS A 414 -8.45 -12.36 8.19
CA LYS A 414 -9.47 -13.41 8.28
C LYS A 414 -8.90 -14.82 8.19
N PHE A 415 -7.90 -15.02 7.32
CA PHE A 415 -7.38 -16.35 7.01
C PHE A 415 -6.11 -16.71 7.77
N SER A 416 -5.33 -15.71 8.17
CA SER A 416 -4.14 -15.94 8.99
C SER A 416 -4.51 -16.42 10.38
N PRO A 417 -3.71 -17.32 10.98
CA PRO A 417 -3.81 -17.59 12.39
C PRO A 417 -3.53 -16.31 13.19
N ARG A 418 -4.34 -16.02 14.18
CA ARG A 418 -4.23 -14.81 15.01
C ARG A 418 -2.80 -14.55 15.50
N LYS A 419 -2.11 -15.61 15.92
CA LYS A 419 -0.74 -15.54 16.43
C LYS A 419 0.26 -14.98 15.40
N TYR A 420 0.09 -15.31 14.11
CA TYR A 420 1.04 -14.96 13.04
C TYR A 420 0.52 -13.85 12.11
N GLU A 421 -0.60 -13.23 12.44
CA GLU A 421 -1.27 -12.26 11.57
C GLU A 421 -0.36 -11.08 11.19
N SER A 422 0.44 -10.57 12.15
CA SER A 422 1.40 -9.49 11.91
C SER A 422 2.48 -9.89 10.91
N ILE A 423 3.05 -11.12 11.05
CA ILE A 423 4.07 -11.64 10.11
C ILE A 423 3.48 -11.82 8.72
N VAL A 424 2.27 -12.42 8.62
CA VAL A 424 1.61 -12.62 7.33
C VAL A 424 1.30 -11.28 6.66
N MET A 425 0.93 -10.27 7.43
CA MET A 425 0.78 -8.90 6.92
C MET A 425 2.11 -8.36 6.40
N GLY A 426 3.22 -8.59 7.11
CA GLY A 426 4.57 -8.24 6.68
C GLY A 426 4.99 -8.96 5.39
N PHE A 427 4.70 -10.27 5.25
CA PHE A 427 4.94 -11.02 4.01
C PHE A 427 4.17 -10.43 2.83
N PHE A 428 2.95 -9.98 3.06
CA PHE A 428 2.18 -9.31 2.06
C PHE A 428 2.88 -8.04 1.55
N PHE A 429 3.39 -7.22 2.46
CA PHE A 429 4.08 -5.99 2.08
C PHE A 429 5.39 -6.25 1.33
N ILE A 430 6.20 -7.24 1.72
CA ILE A 430 7.44 -7.56 0.99
C ILE A 430 7.16 -8.13 -0.41
N ILE A 431 6.08 -8.88 -0.59
CA ILE A 431 5.69 -9.39 -1.91
C ILE A 431 5.29 -8.24 -2.83
N THR A 432 4.55 -7.26 -2.31
CA THR A 432 4.21 -6.05 -3.10
C THR A 432 5.44 -5.21 -3.43
N ALA A 433 6.44 -5.18 -2.53
CA ALA A 433 7.73 -4.55 -2.79
C ALA A 433 8.51 -5.24 -3.91
N GLY A 434 8.59 -6.58 -3.88
CA GLY A 434 9.25 -7.35 -4.94
C GLY A 434 8.63 -7.13 -6.32
N ILE A 435 7.29 -7.04 -6.37
CA ILE A 435 6.58 -6.68 -7.61
C ILE A 435 6.96 -5.26 -8.04
N GLY A 436 7.05 -4.31 -7.10
CA GLY A 436 7.50 -2.94 -7.38
C GLY A 436 8.90 -2.88 -7.99
N VAL A 437 9.85 -3.65 -7.44
CA VAL A 437 11.22 -3.78 -7.97
C VAL A 437 11.20 -4.34 -9.39
N PHE A 438 10.40 -5.37 -9.64
CA PHE A 438 10.28 -5.97 -10.97
C PHE A 438 9.73 -4.97 -11.99
N VAL A 439 8.67 -4.25 -11.66
CA VAL A 439 8.09 -3.19 -12.50
C VAL A 439 9.09 -2.07 -12.76
N TYR A 440 9.84 -1.65 -11.73
CA TYR A 440 10.88 -0.64 -11.89
C TYR A 440 11.94 -1.08 -12.91
N SER A 441 12.44 -2.31 -12.77
CA SER A 441 13.44 -2.86 -13.71
C SER A 441 12.93 -2.96 -15.14
N LEU A 442 11.67 -3.38 -15.33
CA LEU A 442 11.04 -3.41 -16.67
C LEU A 442 10.95 -2.02 -17.29
N ASN A 443 10.48 -1.04 -16.53
CA ASN A 443 10.30 0.32 -17.04
C ASN A 443 11.63 1.01 -17.35
N GLN A 444 12.68 0.79 -16.56
CA GLN A 444 14.01 1.31 -16.85
C GLN A 444 14.54 0.79 -18.19
N ASN A 445 14.34 -0.49 -18.48
CA ASN A 445 14.75 -1.07 -19.76
C ASN A 445 13.98 -0.50 -20.95
N ILE A 446 12.68 -0.19 -20.76
CA ILE A 446 11.85 0.42 -21.81
C ILE A 446 12.23 1.89 -22.04
N LEU A 447 12.41 2.67 -20.98
CA LEU A 447 12.72 4.10 -21.07
C LEU A 447 14.14 4.39 -21.57
N ASN A 448 15.09 3.50 -21.30
CA ASN A 448 16.47 3.60 -21.80
C ASN A 448 16.58 3.28 -23.30
N SER A 449 15.52 2.79 -23.95
CA SER A 449 15.48 2.67 -25.39
C SER A 449 15.47 4.07 -26.02
N GLN A 450 16.58 4.49 -26.62
CA GLN A 450 16.82 5.86 -27.13
C GLN A 450 15.93 6.29 -28.30
N ILE A 451 15.08 5.41 -28.83
CA ILE A 451 14.22 5.66 -29.97
C ILE A 451 12.76 5.72 -29.48
N LEU A 452 12.15 6.91 -29.55
CA LEU A 452 10.77 7.17 -29.12
C LEU A 452 9.73 6.21 -29.72
N THR A 453 9.88 5.82 -30.98
CA THR A 453 9.02 4.87 -31.68
C THR A 453 9.05 3.48 -31.01
N ASN A 454 10.24 3.00 -30.64
CA ASN A 454 10.40 1.72 -29.96
C ASN A 454 9.81 1.77 -28.54
N THR A 455 9.84 2.93 -27.89
CA THR A 455 9.25 3.11 -26.55
C THR A 455 7.72 2.93 -26.58
N TYR A 456 7.01 3.59 -27.50
CA TYR A 456 5.56 3.44 -27.64
C TYR A 456 5.15 2.01 -27.97
N GLN A 457 5.88 1.37 -28.88
CA GLN A 457 5.63 -0.02 -29.25
C GLN A 457 5.86 -0.96 -28.05
N SER A 458 6.94 -0.79 -27.30
CA SER A 458 7.25 -1.58 -26.13
C SER A 458 6.21 -1.39 -25.02
N LEU A 459 5.75 -0.14 -24.79
CA LEU A 459 4.67 0.16 -23.87
C LEU A 459 3.35 -0.46 -24.32
N SER A 460 3.03 -0.44 -25.60
CA SER A 460 1.83 -1.10 -26.12
C SER A 460 1.87 -2.61 -25.86
N TYR A 461 2.99 -3.28 -26.08
CA TYR A 461 3.13 -4.70 -25.75
C TYR A 461 2.98 -4.97 -24.26
N LEU A 462 3.59 -4.15 -23.39
CA LEU A 462 3.47 -4.29 -21.94
C LEU A 462 2.01 -4.17 -21.50
N TYR A 463 1.30 -3.12 -21.92
CA TYR A 463 -0.09 -2.93 -21.51
C TYR A 463 -1.05 -3.89 -22.20
N GLY A 464 -0.76 -4.34 -23.41
CA GLY A 464 -1.51 -5.40 -24.08
C GLY A 464 -1.41 -6.74 -23.35
N THR A 465 -0.21 -7.12 -22.92
CA THR A 465 -0.01 -8.34 -22.11
C THR A 465 -0.69 -8.23 -20.74
N LEU A 466 -0.60 -7.07 -20.07
CA LEU A 466 -1.31 -6.82 -18.82
C LEU A 466 -2.82 -6.86 -19.00
N PHE A 467 -3.36 -6.33 -20.09
CA PHE A 467 -4.79 -6.39 -20.39
C PHE A 467 -5.28 -7.82 -20.52
N ILE A 468 -4.62 -8.64 -21.36
CA ILE A 468 -4.99 -10.05 -21.57
C ILE A 468 -4.85 -10.86 -20.26
N ALA A 469 -3.71 -10.72 -19.58
CA ALA A 469 -3.48 -11.40 -18.31
C ALA A 469 -4.53 -11.02 -17.25
N GLY A 470 -4.94 -9.77 -17.23
CA GLY A 470 -5.96 -9.28 -16.30
C GLY A 470 -7.35 -9.85 -16.58
N LEU A 471 -7.74 -9.96 -17.84
CA LEU A 471 -9.00 -10.60 -18.23
C LEU A 471 -9.00 -12.08 -17.83
N LEU A 472 -7.88 -12.78 -18.04
CA LEU A 472 -7.74 -14.18 -17.62
C LEU A 472 -7.81 -14.32 -16.10
N CYS A 473 -7.12 -13.48 -15.33
CA CYS A 473 -7.18 -13.48 -13.87
C CYS A 473 -8.60 -13.18 -13.35
N ALA A 474 -9.29 -12.22 -13.94
CA ALA A 474 -10.67 -11.88 -13.59
C ALA A 474 -11.60 -13.06 -13.87
N LEU A 475 -11.45 -13.74 -15.01
CA LEU A 475 -12.21 -14.93 -15.39
C LEU A 475 -11.95 -16.08 -14.41
N VAL A 476 -10.69 -16.38 -14.10
CA VAL A 476 -10.31 -17.44 -13.15
C VAL A 476 -10.93 -17.16 -11.78
N ALA A 477 -10.81 -15.94 -11.26
CA ALA A 477 -11.42 -15.54 -9.99
C ALA A 477 -12.95 -15.69 -10.02
N TYR A 478 -13.60 -15.32 -11.13
CA TYR A 478 -15.04 -15.51 -11.29
C TYR A 478 -15.45 -16.97 -11.28
N LEU A 479 -14.73 -17.82 -12.02
CA LEU A 479 -14.97 -19.26 -12.05
C LEU A 479 -14.78 -19.90 -10.67
N LEU A 480 -13.70 -19.56 -9.95
CA LEU A 480 -13.48 -19.99 -8.56
C LEU A 480 -14.67 -19.62 -7.67
N SER A 481 -15.27 -18.45 -7.85
CA SER A 481 -16.47 -18.04 -7.11
C SER A 481 -17.69 -18.93 -7.38
N LYS A 482 -17.79 -19.53 -8.58
CA LYS A 482 -18.87 -20.49 -8.93
C LYS A 482 -18.59 -21.87 -8.35
N PHE A 483 -17.38 -22.39 -8.46
CA PHE A 483 -17.01 -23.71 -7.95
C PHE A 483 -17.19 -23.84 -6.43
N MET A 484 -16.89 -22.81 -5.67
CA MET A 484 -17.13 -22.79 -4.21
C MET A 484 -18.62 -22.86 -3.82
N HIS A 485 -19.54 -22.70 -4.76
CA HIS A 485 -20.96 -22.86 -4.50
C HIS A 485 -21.42 -24.32 -4.68
N TYR A 486 -20.78 -25.06 -5.57
CA TYR A 486 -21.16 -26.43 -5.87
C TYR A 486 -20.88 -27.38 -4.71
N HIS A 487 -19.76 -27.20 -4.02
CA HIS A 487 -19.40 -28.02 -2.86
C HIS A 487 -20.25 -27.79 -1.59
N LYS A 488 -20.94 -26.66 -1.46
CA LYS A 488 -21.80 -26.38 -0.30
C LYS A 488 -23.23 -26.91 -0.44
N LYS A 489 -23.62 -27.36 -1.62
CA LYS A 489 -24.92 -27.99 -1.86
C LYS A 489 -24.90 -29.52 -1.71
N ASN A 490 -23.70 -30.13 -1.69
CA ASN A 490 -23.48 -31.57 -1.63
C ASN A 490 -22.89 -32.08 -0.31
N VAL A 491 -22.87 -31.24 0.72
CA VAL A 491 -22.61 -31.56 2.12
C VAL A 491 -23.75 -30.99 2.98
#